data_d321130ddcca23b69b40308a06565737
#
_entry.id   d321130ddcca23b69b40308a06565737
#
_cell.length_a   1.000
_cell.length_b   1.000
_cell.length_c   1.000
_cell.angle_alpha   90.00
_cell.angle_beta   90.00
_cell.angle_gamma   90.00
#
_symmetry.space_group_name_H-M   'P 1'
#
loop_
_entity.id
_entity.type
_entity.pdbx_description
1 polymer ?
#
loop_
_entity_poly.entity_id
_entity_poly.type
_entity_poly.pdbx_seq_one_letter_code
_entity_poly.pdbx_strand_id
1 'polypeptide(L)'
;PTLEHGIRGEIERVFNQSMEAPDRWADLGFANLLGRYEEAKAHNAPIAAERQRQANERRAQQDAREQQLAQERQARYDSAIREAEGNIMAGKEVINREINGKSLIMQLFREHEIPVPLKTQGWIINSLHSIRYDPQIGEWNYRYFKGSRNSTKMFDLLSKLSAAIQTRQQFEEHGASPPDSPVLDCEEEQDMEL
;
A
#
# COMPACT_ATOMS: atom_id res chain seq x y z
N PRO A 1 24.68 29.37 2.84
CA PRO A 1 24.02 30.37 3.68
C PRO A 1 23.54 31.50 2.78
N THR A 2 22.26 31.81 2.84
CA THR A 2 21.68 32.94 2.10
C THR A 2 22.03 34.24 2.80
N LEU A 3 22.04 35.34 2.05
CA LEU A 3 22.27 36.68 2.57
C LEU A 3 21.34 37.00 3.77
N GLU A 4 20.12 36.52 3.72
CA GLU A 4 19.10 36.61 4.78
C GLU A 4 19.55 35.98 6.10
N HIS A 5 20.17 34.80 6.06
CA HIS A 5 20.64 34.11 7.28
C HIS A 5 21.79 34.88 7.94
N GLY A 6 22.67 35.46 7.13
CA GLY A 6 23.78 36.32 7.67
C GLY A 6 23.21 37.54 8.35
N ILE A 7 22.26 38.24 7.72
CA ILE A 7 21.66 39.47 8.28
C ILE A 7 20.84 39.14 9.52
N ARG A 8 20.11 38.01 9.55
CA ARG A 8 19.34 37.56 10.72
C ARG A 8 20.24 37.34 11.93
N GLY A 9 21.37 36.64 11.77
CA GLY A 9 22.35 36.47 12.86
C GLY A 9 22.93 37.80 13.36
N GLU A 10 23.12 38.79 12.46
CA GLU A 10 23.58 40.12 12.85
C GLU A 10 22.50 40.89 13.62
N ILE A 11 21.21 40.77 13.23
CA ILE A 11 20.08 41.33 13.96
C ILE A 11 19.98 40.71 15.36
N GLU A 12 20.09 39.42 15.51
CA GLU A 12 20.03 38.71 16.79
C GLU A 12 21.20 39.17 17.71
N ARG A 13 22.39 39.33 17.15
CA ARG A 13 23.55 39.86 17.90
C ARG A 13 23.32 41.27 18.39
N VAL A 14 22.85 42.17 17.52
CA VAL A 14 22.56 43.56 17.87
C VAL A 14 21.42 43.66 18.86
N PHE A 15 20.37 42.83 18.72
CA PHE A 15 19.29 42.78 19.69
C PHE A 15 19.77 42.37 21.09
N ASN A 16 20.59 41.31 21.19
CA ASN A 16 21.12 40.88 22.47
C ASN A 16 22.01 41.96 23.11
N GLN A 17 22.86 42.65 22.33
CA GLN A 17 23.66 43.76 22.81
C GLN A 17 22.79 44.96 23.26
N SER A 18 21.64 45.19 22.60
CA SER A 18 20.74 46.28 22.96
C SER A 18 19.98 45.99 24.27
N MET A 19 19.72 44.72 24.60
CA MET A 19 19.13 44.34 25.88
C MET A 19 20.06 44.63 27.07
N GLU A 20 21.39 44.60 26.84
CA GLU A 20 22.38 44.93 27.85
C GLU A 20 22.61 46.47 28.01
N ALA A 21 22.30 47.23 26.95
CA ALA A 21 22.51 48.70 26.94
C ALA A 21 21.41 49.39 26.12
N PRO A 22 20.17 49.50 26.65
CA PRO A 22 19.01 50.00 25.90
C PRO A 22 19.16 51.46 25.40
N ASP A 23 19.91 52.27 26.06
CA ASP A 23 20.13 53.68 25.65
C ASP A 23 21.00 53.85 24.39
N ARG A 24 21.58 52.77 23.87
CA ARG A 24 22.48 52.77 22.71
C ARG A 24 21.87 52.16 21.43
N TRP A 25 20.56 51.96 21.37
CA TRP A 25 19.89 51.38 20.22
C TRP A 25 20.13 52.09 18.91
N ALA A 26 20.10 53.44 18.93
CA ALA A 26 20.35 54.24 17.75
C ALA A 26 21.80 54.06 17.24
N ASP A 27 22.75 53.93 18.15
CA ASP A 27 24.18 53.79 17.83
C ASP A 27 24.51 52.39 17.26
N LEU A 28 23.72 51.41 17.56
CA LEU A 28 23.93 50.05 17.09
C LEU A 28 23.43 49.78 15.63
N GLY A 29 22.82 50.79 14.98
CA GLY A 29 22.40 50.70 13.60
C GLY A 29 21.26 49.69 13.35
N PHE A 30 20.46 49.36 14.38
CA PHE A 30 19.40 48.36 14.30
C PHE A 30 18.39 48.62 13.18
N ALA A 31 17.99 49.88 12.98
CA ALA A 31 17.07 50.26 11.91
C ALA A 31 17.63 49.95 10.51
N ASN A 32 18.93 50.16 10.32
CA ASN A 32 19.60 49.84 9.06
C ASN A 32 19.69 48.34 8.83
N LEU A 33 20.00 47.55 9.87
CA LEU A 33 19.99 46.09 9.78
C LEU A 33 18.62 45.53 9.47
N LEU A 34 17.56 46.07 10.07
CA LEU A 34 16.20 45.68 9.80
C LEU A 34 15.81 45.98 8.33
N GLY A 35 16.16 47.18 7.83
CA GLY A 35 15.92 47.51 6.41
C GLY A 35 16.62 46.54 5.45
N ARG A 36 17.91 46.27 5.70
CA ARG A 36 18.69 45.30 4.90
C ARG A 36 18.10 43.86 4.98
N TYR A 37 17.56 43.47 6.12
CA TYR A 37 16.88 42.17 6.27
C TYR A 37 15.61 42.08 5.42
N GLU A 38 14.76 43.13 5.47
CA GLU A 38 13.54 43.17 4.66
C GLU A 38 13.83 43.21 3.15
N GLU A 39 14.84 43.93 2.74
CA GLU A 39 15.31 43.93 1.35
C GLU A 39 15.81 42.55 0.91
N ALA A 40 16.64 41.90 1.74
CA ALA A 40 17.14 40.57 1.46
C ALA A 40 16.01 39.52 1.43
N LYS A 41 15.02 39.63 2.31
CA LYS A 41 13.81 38.78 2.35
C LYS A 41 12.99 38.98 1.08
N ALA A 42 12.75 40.21 0.68
CA ALA A 42 12.03 40.53 -0.56
C ALA A 42 12.74 39.96 -1.80
N HIS A 43 14.07 40.09 -1.84
CA HIS A 43 14.90 39.53 -2.92
C HIS A 43 14.85 38.00 -2.96
N ASN A 44 14.87 37.34 -1.80
CA ASN A 44 14.89 35.89 -1.71
C ASN A 44 13.48 35.25 -1.88
N ALA A 45 12.40 36.02 -1.67
CA ALA A 45 11.04 35.52 -1.77
C ALA A 45 10.71 34.84 -3.12
N PRO A 46 11.01 35.39 -4.30
CA PRO A 46 10.76 34.76 -5.58
C PRO A 46 11.58 33.47 -5.76
N ILE A 47 12.82 33.45 -5.27
CA ILE A 47 13.71 32.27 -5.31
C ILE A 47 13.13 31.14 -4.44
N ALA A 48 12.66 31.49 -3.24
CA ALA A 48 12.02 30.52 -2.34
C ALA A 48 10.71 29.95 -2.93
N ALA A 49 9.89 30.83 -3.54
CA ALA A 49 8.67 30.43 -4.19
C ALA A 49 8.92 29.47 -5.37
N GLU A 50 9.94 29.75 -6.17
CA GLU A 50 10.32 28.89 -7.30
C GLU A 50 10.83 27.52 -6.82
N ARG A 51 11.69 27.49 -5.80
CA ARG A 51 12.14 26.24 -5.18
C ARG A 51 10.98 25.41 -4.62
N GLN A 52 10.01 26.09 -4.01
CA GLN A 52 8.81 25.42 -3.50
C GLN A 52 7.95 24.83 -4.63
N ARG A 53 7.78 25.55 -5.73
CA ARG A 53 7.08 25.03 -6.93
C ARG A 53 7.77 23.79 -7.47
N GLN A 54 9.10 23.87 -7.69
CA GLN A 54 9.88 22.72 -8.18
C GLN A 54 9.83 21.52 -7.23
N ALA A 55 9.85 21.76 -5.91
CA ALA A 55 9.70 20.70 -4.92
C ALA A 55 8.33 20.05 -4.99
N ASN A 56 7.27 20.85 -5.13
CA ASN A 56 5.90 20.35 -5.28
C ASN A 56 5.71 19.56 -6.58
N GLU A 57 6.26 20.04 -7.69
CA GLU A 57 6.23 19.34 -8.98
C GLU A 57 6.94 17.98 -8.91
N ARG A 58 8.13 17.94 -8.28
CA ARG A 58 8.84 16.66 -8.08
C ARG A 58 8.06 15.68 -7.22
N ARG A 59 7.42 16.14 -6.14
CA ARG A 59 6.55 15.32 -5.32
C ARG A 59 5.36 14.79 -6.12
N ALA A 60 4.67 15.66 -6.86
CA ALA A 60 3.54 15.25 -7.70
C ALA A 60 3.95 14.20 -8.76
N GLN A 61 5.13 14.35 -9.37
CA GLN A 61 5.68 13.36 -10.31
C GLN A 61 6.00 12.01 -9.63
N GLN A 62 6.56 12.05 -8.42
CA GLN A 62 6.83 10.83 -7.65
C GLN A 62 5.54 10.11 -7.27
N ASP A 63 4.56 10.85 -6.74
CA ASP A 63 3.27 10.31 -6.36
C ASP A 63 2.54 9.69 -7.56
N ALA A 64 2.55 10.36 -8.71
CA ALA A 64 1.97 9.84 -9.94
C ALA A 64 2.65 8.54 -10.41
N ARG A 65 3.98 8.48 -10.32
CA ARG A 65 4.75 7.28 -10.65
C ARG A 65 4.47 6.13 -9.69
N GLU A 66 4.36 6.42 -8.40
CA GLU A 66 4.02 5.39 -7.40
C GLU A 66 2.62 4.85 -7.61
N GLN A 67 1.65 5.72 -7.92
CA GLN A 67 0.28 5.31 -8.25
C GLN A 67 0.25 4.43 -9.52
N GLN A 68 0.98 4.80 -10.55
CA GLN A 68 1.08 3.99 -11.77
C GLN A 68 1.66 2.60 -11.48
N LEU A 69 2.76 2.53 -10.71
CA LEU A 69 3.35 1.25 -10.32
C LEU A 69 2.42 0.40 -9.45
N ALA A 70 1.64 1.04 -8.58
CA ALA A 70 0.65 0.34 -7.77
C ALA A 70 -0.48 -0.24 -8.65
N GLN A 71 -0.98 0.53 -9.62
CA GLN A 71 -1.98 0.06 -10.58
C GLN A 71 -1.47 -1.09 -11.45
N GLU A 72 -0.22 -1.00 -11.94
CA GLU A 72 0.39 -2.08 -12.71
C GLU A 72 0.56 -3.37 -11.88
N ARG A 73 0.95 -3.23 -10.60
CA ARG A 73 1.05 -4.39 -9.69
C ARG A 73 -0.31 -5.03 -9.45
N GLN A 74 -1.34 -4.20 -9.25
CA GLN A 74 -2.71 -4.70 -9.06
C GLN A 74 -3.21 -5.39 -10.32
N ALA A 75 -3.05 -4.79 -11.49
CA ALA A 75 -3.46 -5.39 -12.76
C ALA A 75 -2.77 -6.75 -13.04
N ARG A 76 -1.46 -6.86 -12.72
CA ARG A 76 -0.76 -8.14 -12.81
C ARG A 76 -1.30 -9.17 -11.84
N TYR A 77 -1.62 -8.76 -10.63
CA TYR A 77 -2.23 -9.63 -9.62
C TYR A 77 -3.58 -10.15 -10.10
N ASP A 78 -4.50 -9.26 -10.50
CA ASP A 78 -5.84 -9.62 -10.93
C ASP A 78 -5.83 -10.54 -12.17
N SER A 79 -4.94 -10.25 -13.12
CA SER A 79 -4.74 -11.08 -14.31
C SER A 79 -4.27 -12.50 -13.94
N ALA A 80 -3.33 -12.60 -13.02
CA ALA A 80 -2.79 -13.90 -12.62
C ALA A 80 -3.77 -14.73 -11.80
N ILE A 81 -4.58 -14.10 -10.96
CA ILE A 81 -5.66 -14.79 -10.23
C ILE A 81 -6.70 -15.34 -11.21
N ARG A 82 -7.20 -14.51 -12.12
CA ARG A 82 -8.18 -14.96 -13.13
C ARG A 82 -7.65 -16.07 -14.03
N GLU A 83 -6.38 -15.97 -14.45
CA GLU A 83 -5.71 -17.02 -15.23
C GLU A 83 -5.67 -18.33 -14.44
N ALA A 84 -5.31 -18.28 -13.17
CA ALA A 84 -5.23 -19.44 -12.31
C ALA A 84 -6.61 -20.08 -12.07
N GLU A 85 -7.63 -19.28 -11.78
CA GLU A 85 -9.01 -19.73 -11.63
C GLU A 85 -9.52 -20.41 -12.92
N GLY A 86 -9.32 -19.78 -14.07
CA GLY A 86 -9.67 -20.35 -15.36
C GLY A 86 -8.92 -21.66 -15.67
N ASN A 87 -7.65 -21.75 -15.31
CA ASN A 87 -6.86 -22.98 -15.46
C ASN A 87 -7.37 -24.09 -14.52
N ILE A 88 -7.73 -23.78 -13.27
CA ILE A 88 -8.33 -24.75 -12.34
C ILE A 88 -9.62 -25.34 -12.95
N MET A 89 -10.52 -24.48 -13.37
CA MET A 89 -11.80 -24.93 -13.92
C MET A 89 -11.68 -25.67 -15.26
N ALA A 90 -10.64 -25.36 -16.03
CA ALA A 90 -10.31 -26.09 -17.27
C ALA A 90 -9.54 -27.41 -17.04
N GLY A 91 -9.30 -27.82 -15.80
CA GLY A 91 -8.52 -29.01 -15.47
C GLY A 91 -7.04 -28.91 -15.80
N LYS A 92 -6.54 -27.69 -15.96
CA LYS A 92 -5.11 -27.44 -16.25
C LYS A 92 -4.30 -27.30 -14.97
N GLU A 93 -2.99 -27.55 -15.09
CA GLU A 93 -2.06 -27.40 -13.97
C GLU A 93 -1.80 -25.93 -13.67
N VAL A 94 -1.87 -25.55 -12.40
CA VAL A 94 -1.49 -24.23 -11.89
C VAL A 94 -0.19 -24.35 -11.11
N ILE A 95 0.86 -23.73 -11.63
CA ILE A 95 2.18 -23.72 -11.01
C ILE A 95 2.22 -22.66 -9.91
N ASN A 96 2.74 -23.03 -8.74
CA ASN A 96 2.92 -22.12 -7.62
C ASN A 96 4.13 -21.20 -7.87
N ARG A 97 3.85 -20.07 -8.50
CA ARG A 97 4.85 -19.01 -8.77
C ARG A 97 4.65 -17.81 -7.86
N GLU A 98 5.64 -16.98 -7.75
CA GLU A 98 5.51 -15.72 -7.02
C GLU A 98 4.86 -14.64 -7.87
N ILE A 99 3.90 -13.94 -7.26
CA ILE A 99 3.27 -12.74 -7.81
C ILE A 99 3.39 -11.65 -6.77
N ASN A 100 4.07 -10.57 -7.12
CA ASN A 100 4.36 -9.46 -6.20
C ASN A 100 5.02 -9.93 -4.88
N GLY A 101 5.94 -10.89 -4.97
CA GLY A 101 6.66 -11.45 -3.83
C GLY A 101 5.86 -12.42 -2.95
N LYS A 102 4.71 -12.90 -3.44
CA LYS A 102 3.84 -13.83 -2.68
C LYS A 102 3.46 -15.03 -3.54
N SER A 103 3.31 -16.21 -2.91
CA SER A 103 2.87 -17.44 -3.59
C SER A 103 1.49 -17.28 -4.21
N LEU A 104 1.34 -17.59 -5.50
CA LEU A 104 0.07 -17.54 -6.24
C LEU A 104 -1.03 -18.37 -5.55
N ILE A 105 -0.71 -19.60 -5.15
CA ILE A 105 -1.69 -20.50 -4.52
C ILE A 105 -2.15 -19.94 -3.16
N MET A 106 -1.24 -19.32 -2.40
CA MET A 106 -1.64 -18.63 -1.17
C MET A 106 -2.52 -17.41 -1.45
N GLN A 107 -2.29 -16.72 -2.56
CA GLN A 107 -3.13 -15.59 -2.96
C GLN A 107 -4.53 -16.06 -3.39
N LEU A 108 -4.65 -17.19 -4.09
CA LEU A 108 -5.95 -17.79 -4.43
C LEU A 108 -6.76 -18.09 -3.16
N PHE A 109 -6.17 -18.71 -2.14
CA PHE A 109 -6.86 -18.95 -0.88
C PHE A 109 -7.31 -17.66 -0.19
N ARG A 110 -6.49 -16.61 -0.26
CA ARG A 110 -6.82 -15.31 0.33
C ARG A 110 -7.95 -14.62 -0.43
N GLU A 111 -7.89 -14.64 -1.76
CA GLU A 111 -8.91 -14.03 -2.64
C GLU A 111 -10.31 -14.63 -2.39
N HIS A 112 -10.35 -15.90 -2.07
CA HIS A 112 -11.58 -16.61 -1.74
C HIS A 112 -11.83 -16.72 -0.23
N GLU A 113 -11.17 -15.91 0.58
CA GLU A 113 -11.34 -15.85 2.03
C GLU A 113 -11.21 -17.20 2.76
N ILE A 114 -10.43 -18.13 2.19
CA ILE A 114 -10.21 -19.46 2.76
C ILE A 114 -9.08 -19.40 3.80
N PRO A 115 -9.36 -19.59 5.09
CA PRO A 115 -8.36 -19.53 6.13
C PRO A 115 -7.39 -20.73 6.04
N VAL A 116 -6.12 -20.45 5.84
CA VAL A 116 -5.06 -21.47 5.79
C VAL A 116 -4.27 -21.45 7.10
N PRO A 117 -4.16 -22.56 7.82
CA PRO A 117 -3.39 -22.65 9.05
C PRO A 117 -1.91 -22.32 8.84
N LEU A 118 -1.25 -21.62 9.76
CA LEU A 118 0.13 -21.13 9.63
C LEU A 118 1.14 -22.21 9.22
N LYS A 119 1.04 -23.39 9.79
CA LYS A 119 1.91 -24.54 9.42
C LYS A 119 1.72 -24.96 7.97
N THR A 120 0.47 -24.91 7.48
CA THR A 120 0.13 -25.25 6.10
C THR A 120 0.56 -24.13 5.14
N GLN A 121 0.46 -22.85 5.55
CA GLN A 121 0.96 -21.73 4.75
C GLN A 121 2.45 -21.86 4.44
N GLY A 122 3.28 -22.06 5.47
CA GLY A 122 4.71 -22.24 5.29
C GLY A 122 5.05 -23.41 4.37
N TRP A 123 4.27 -24.46 4.42
CA TRP A 123 4.44 -25.64 3.59
C TRP A 123 4.00 -25.37 2.12
N ILE A 124 2.87 -24.67 1.89
CA ILE A 124 2.43 -24.27 0.55
C ILE A 124 3.50 -23.37 -0.11
N ILE A 125 4.01 -22.40 0.62
CA ILE A 125 5.00 -21.45 0.10
C ILE A 125 6.30 -22.15 -0.27
N ASN A 126 6.79 -23.06 0.59
CA ASN A 126 8.15 -23.60 0.45
C ASN A 126 8.22 -24.95 -0.28
N SER A 127 7.12 -25.68 -0.39
CA SER A 127 7.16 -27.06 -0.86
C SER A 127 6.17 -27.37 -1.98
N LEU A 128 5.04 -26.68 -2.06
CA LEU A 128 4.04 -26.95 -3.07
C LEU A 128 4.48 -26.41 -4.44
N HIS A 129 4.62 -27.29 -5.41
CA HIS A 129 5.02 -26.94 -6.78
C HIS A 129 3.83 -26.54 -7.63
N SER A 130 2.78 -27.38 -7.65
CA SER A 130 1.62 -27.14 -8.49
C SER A 130 0.38 -27.83 -7.93
N ILE A 131 -0.80 -27.35 -8.38
CA ILE A 131 -2.10 -27.94 -8.16
C ILE A 131 -2.80 -28.15 -9.48
N ARG A 132 -3.65 -29.19 -9.56
CA ARG A 132 -4.51 -29.45 -10.69
C ARG A 132 -5.83 -30.00 -10.19
N TYR A 133 -6.91 -29.45 -10.66
CA TYR A 133 -8.28 -29.94 -10.42
C TYR A 133 -8.74 -30.73 -11.65
N ASP A 134 -9.39 -31.87 -11.43
CA ASP A 134 -10.09 -32.62 -12.49
C ASP A 134 -11.59 -32.36 -12.34
N PRO A 135 -12.18 -31.53 -13.21
CA PRO A 135 -13.58 -31.17 -13.09
C PRO A 135 -14.57 -32.34 -13.42
N GLN A 136 -14.11 -33.40 -14.09
CA GLN A 136 -14.94 -34.53 -14.44
C GLN A 136 -15.21 -35.44 -13.25
N ILE A 137 -14.19 -35.65 -12.42
CA ILE A 137 -14.27 -36.53 -11.24
C ILE A 137 -14.28 -35.79 -9.93
N GLY A 138 -14.08 -34.43 -9.96
CA GLY A 138 -14.09 -33.62 -8.77
C GLY A 138 -12.84 -33.76 -7.88
N GLU A 139 -11.76 -34.32 -8.42
CA GLU A 139 -10.57 -34.64 -7.63
C GLU A 139 -9.44 -33.65 -7.86
N TRP A 140 -8.63 -33.47 -6.79
CA TRP A 140 -7.45 -32.65 -6.81
C TRP A 140 -6.18 -33.49 -6.84
N ASN A 141 -5.22 -33.09 -7.71
CA ASN A 141 -3.84 -33.56 -7.72
C ASN A 141 -2.92 -32.41 -7.40
N TYR A 142 -1.87 -32.66 -6.63
CA TYR A 142 -0.87 -31.67 -6.29
C TYR A 142 0.53 -32.26 -6.25
N ARG A 143 1.52 -31.46 -6.63
CA ARG A 143 2.93 -31.86 -6.70
C ARG A 143 3.78 -31.03 -5.74
N TYR A 144 4.82 -31.65 -5.20
CA TYR A 144 5.82 -31.02 -4.36
C TYR A 144 7.19 -31.03 -5.03
N PHE A 145 8.07 -30.13 -4.63
CA PHE A 145 9.47 -30.15 -5.08
C PHE A 145 10.22 -31.41 -4.59
N LYS A 146 9.83 -32.00 -3.49
CA LYS A 146 10.45 -33.23 -2.92
C LYS A 146 9.35 -34.21 -2.48
N GLY A 147 8.94 -35.07 -3.39
CA GLY A 147 8.01 -36.17 -3.10
C GLY A 147 6.55 -35.72 -2.94
N SER A 148 5.62 -36.69 -3.00
CA SER A 148 4.20 -36.46 -2.78
C SER A 148 3.82 -36.90 -1.37
N ARG A 149 3.08 -36.08 -0.63
CA ARG A 149 2.42 -36.47 0.63
C ARG A 149 0.94 -36.18 0.46
N ASN A 150 0.12 -37.20 0.55
CA ASN A 150 -1.32 -37.00 0.66
C ASN A 150 -1.63 -36.45 2.05
N SER A 151 -2.18 -35.24 2.08
CA SER A 151 -2.64 -34.61 3.31
C SER A 151 -4.12 -34.32 3.20
N THR A 152 -4.92 -34.97 4.04
CA THR A 152 -6.37 -34.73 4.12
C THR A 152 -6.69 -33.24 4.28
N LYS A 153 -5.88 -32.52 5.08
CA LYS A 153 -6.04 -31.07 5.27
C LYS A 153 -5.85 -30.26 4.00
N MET A 154 -4.96 -30.68 3.10
CA MET A 154 -4.76 -30.00 1.83
C MET A 154 -5.92 -30.25 0.88
N PHE A 155 -6.45 -31.47 0.85
CA PHE A 155 -7.65 -31.78 0.06
C PHE A 155 -8.85 -30.96 0.52
N ASP A 156 -9.07 -30.81 1.83
CA ASP A 156 -10.16 -29.98 2.38
C ASP A 156 -10.03 -28.51 1.93
N LEU A 157 -8.82 -27.96 1.96
CA LEU A 157 -8.57 -26.60 1.49
C LEU A 157 -8.81 -26.44 -0.01
N LEU A 158 -8.32 -27.39 -0.81
CA LEU A 158 -8.49 -27.36 -2.26
C LEU A 158 -9.96 -27.59 -2.67
N SER A 159 -10.71 -28.41 -1.95
CA SER A 159 -12.15 -28.60 -2.17
C SER A 159 -12.94 -27.31 -1.89
N LYS A 160 -12.58 -26.59 -0.84
CA LYS A 160 -13.16 -25.27 -0.58
C LYS A 160 -12.81 -24.27 -1.68
N LEU A 161 -11.59 -24.31 -2.20
CA LEU A 161 -11.15 -23.44 -3.30
C LEU A 161 -11.95 -23.68 -4.57
N SER A 162 -12.14 -24.96 -5.00
CA SER A 162 -12.94 -25.25 -6.18
C SER A 162 -14.41 -24.82 -6.02
N ALA A 163 -15.00 -25.05 -4.85
CA ALA A 163 -16.36 -24.61 -4.58
C ALA A 163 -16.50 -23.08 -4.63
N ALA A 164 -15.55 -22.35 -4.05
CA ALA A 164 -15.56 -20.89 -4.06
C ALA A 164 -15.39 -20.30 -5.48
N ILE A 165 -14.48 -20.88 -6.29
CA ILE A 165 -14.28 -20.47 -7.69
C ILE A 165 -15.56 -20.73 -8.51
N GLN A 166 -16.18 -21.91 -8.36
CA GLN A 166 -17.43 -22.23 -9.05
C GLN A 166 -18.56 -21.27 -8.68
N THR A 167 -18.70 -20.97 -7.40
CA THR A 167 -19.70 -20.01 -6.93
C THR A 167 -19.48 -18.63 -7.55
N ARG A 168 -18.25 -18.12 -7.55
CA ARG A 168 -17.91 -16.83 -8.16
C ARG A 168 -18.25 -16.80 -9.65
N GLN A 169 -17.90 -17.84 -10.41
CA GLN A 169 -18.23 -17.91 -11.84
C GLN A 169 -19.74 -17.93 -12.11
N GLN A 170 -20.50 -18.65 -11.31
CA GLN A 170 -21.96 -18.64 -11.41
C GLN A 170 -22.55 -17.25 -11.16
N PHE A 171 -22.02 -16.48 -10.20
CA PHE A 171 -22.45 -15.10 -9.97
C PHE A 171 -22.09 -14.18 -11.14
N GLU A 172 -20.88 -14.30 -11.70
CA GLU A 172 -20.45 -13.52 -12.85
C GLU A 172 -21.29 -13.81 -14.12
N GLU A 173 -21.65 -15.08 -14.36
CA GLU A 173 -22.47 -15.49 -15.49
C GLU A 173 -23.95 -15.06 -15.36
N HIS A 174 -24.48 -15.01 -14.14
CA HIS A 174 -25.89 -14.65 -13.91
C HIS A 174 -26.09 -13.15 -13.64
N GLY A 175 -25.05 -12.34 -13.66
CA GLY A 175 -25.12 -10.89 -13.46
C GLY A 175 -25.64 -10.45 -12.10
N ALA A 176 -25.64 -11.33 -11.09
CA ALA A 176 -26.05 -11.02 -9.73
C ALA A 176 -24.84 -10.44 -8.97
N SER A 177 -24.99 -9.23 -8.44
CA SER A 177 -24.04 -8.71 -7.46
C SER A 177 -23.97 -9.64 -6.25
N PRO A 178 -22.78 -9.87 -5.66
CA PRO A 178 -22.67 -10.66 -4.43
C PRO A 178 -23.57 -10.06 -3.36
N PRO A 179 -24.21 -10.88 -2.51
CA PRO A 179 -25.01 -10.35 -1.43
C PRO A 179 -24.14 -9.46 -0.55
N ASP A 180 -24.62 -8.22 -0.35
CA ASP A 180 -23.97 -7.28 0.56
C ASP A 180 -23.70 -7.98 1.88
N SER A 181 -22.46 -7.86 2.37
CA SER A 181 -22.09 -8.29 3.71
C SER A 181 -23.10 -7.73 4.70
N PRO A 182 -23.56 -8.51 5.68
CA PRO A 182 -24.54 -8.01 6.63
C PRO A 182 -23.98 -6.77 7.32
N VAL A 183 -24.66 -5.65 7.11
CA VAL A 183 -24.42 -4.42 7.86
C VAL A 183 -24.67 -4.81 9.31
N LEU A 184 -23.64 -4.86 10.13
CA LEU A 184 -23.77 -4.93 11.57
C LEU A 184 -24.39 -3.60 12.00
N ASP A 185 -25.70 -3.59 12.18
CA ASP A 185 -26.40 -2.53 12.85
C ASP A 185 -25.81 -2.40 14.25
N CYS A 186 -24.97 -1.41 14.43
CA CYS A 186 -24.59 -0.95 15.75
C CYS A 186 -25.85 -0.31 16.37
N GLU A 187 -26.58 -1.08 17.16
CA GLU A 187 -27.63 -0.54 18.03
C GLU A 187 -26.97 0.50 18.96
N GLU A 188 -27.33 1.77 18.74
CA GLU A 188 -27.03 2.85 19.67
C GLU A 188 -27.72 2.52 21.01
N GLU A 189 -26.92 2.11 21.99
CA GLU A 189 -27.36 2.13 23.40
C GLU A 189 -27.63 3.58 23.78
N GLN A 190 -28.91 3.92 23.81
CA GLN A 190 -29.39 5.16 24.44
C GLN A 190 -29.17 5.02 25.94
N ASP A 191 -28.17 5.72 26.44
CA ASP A 191 -28.01 6.01 27.87
C ASP A 191 -29.27 6.71 28.38
N MET A 192 -30.02 5.98 29.19
CA MET A 192 -31.11 6.51 29.99
C MET A 192 -30.51 7.02 31.30
N GLU A 193 -30.37 8.37 31.40
CA GLU A 193 -30.16 9.04 32.67
C GLU A 193 -31.34 8.80 33.63
N LEU A 194 -31.00 8.38 34.84
CA LEU A 194 -31.80 8.61 36.06
C LEU A 194 -30.88 9.07 37.20
#